data_c5cf72ca40da8803711a2c2ad9ffbd8f
#
_entry.id   c5cf72ca40da8803711a2c2ad9ffbd8f
#
_cell.length_a   1.000
_cell.length_b   1.000
_cell.length_c   1.000
_cell.angle_alpha   90.00
_cell.angle_beta   90.00
_cell.angle_gamma   90.00
#
_symmetry.space_group_name_H-M   'P 1'
#
loop_
_entity.id
_entity.type
_entity.pdbx_description
1 polymer ?
#
loop_
_entity_poly.entity_id
_entity_poly.type
_entity_poly.pdbx_seq_one_letter_code
_entity_poly.pdbx_strand_id
1 'polypeptide(L)'
;FILKLKKHAPAGESYVILTDHTQEAYLKPLGKLAEHRNATIIKTASLAEIHQPETLLALRKKLINIKPKYVVLAPRMESFRENMLLGTWELLTTLDKDPYLDAYPGILPASSPANFKDLIERTINYRSIAQKDLKPFAISQVPSNTESRSLQKAGILRKVFAAHGIKTPTLAIYTPKATGSPQLKGEHLWNIRIASKGKFLKEFEPQPQKALNAAQLVIMHGHGIPGMSCSVDIGGIPAQSSNQIVLSGSCFSAVPVKSDFPRMTSAPGGYKVDQRPAFGTSYLDRGATVFFGHMRLSSGFPHLYPVLEKWMQGASVGEAYQQLINAIIGMRGFGP
;
A
#
# COMPACT_ATOMS: atom_id res chain seq x y z
N PHE A 1 2.16 -8.02 -21.69
CA PHE A 1 2.01 -7.93 -20.24
C PHE A 1 1.06 -6.80 -19.88
N ILE A 2 0.04 -7.05 -19.12
CA ILE A 2 -0.99 -6.06 -18.77
C ILE A 2 -1.11 -6.12 -17.26
N LEU A 3 -0.84 -4.99 -16.58
CA LEU A 3 -1.31 -4.78 -15.21
C LEU A 3 -2.85 -4.70 -15.28
N LYS A 4 -3.49 -5.85 -15.21
CA LYS A 4 -4.96 -5.94 -15.27
C LYS A 4 -5.52 -5.73 -13.87
N LEU A 5 -5.97 -4.51 -13.58
CA LEU A 5 -7.15 -4.39 -12.74
C LEU A 5 -8.34 -4.71 -13.66
N LYS A 6 -8.96 -5.87 -13.48
CA LYS A 6 -10.11 -6.27 -14.30
C LYS A 6 -11.20 -5.20 -14.18
N LYS A 7 -11.71 -4.71 -15.28
CA LYS A 7 -12.76 -3.68 -15.35
C LYS A 7 -14.04 -4.06 -14.61
N HIS A 8 -14.33 -5.34 -14.51
CA HIS A 8 -15.46 -5.91 -13.78
C HIS A 8 -14.97 -7.19 -13.11
N ALA A 9 -15.54 -7.53 -11.95
CA ALA A 9 -15.47 -8.93 -11.54
C ALA A 9 -15.98 -9.77 -12.73
N PRO A 10 -15.25 -10.79 -13.21
CA PRO A 10 -15.77 -11.65 -14.26
C PRO A 10 -17.16 -12.14 -13.87
N ALA A 11 -18.04 -12.36 -14.85
CA ALA A 11 -19.36 -12.92 -14.59
C ALA A 11 -19.19 -14.22 -13.77
N GLY A 12 -19.81 -14.28 -12.58
CA GLY A 12 -19.67 -15.39 -11.63
C GLY A 12 -18.65 -15.18 -10.49
N GLU A 13 -17.85 -14.10 -10.46
CA GLU A 13 -16.98 -13.79 -9.33
C GLU A 13 -17.70 -12.88 -8.34
N SER A 14 -17.85 -13.35 -7.09
CA SER A 14 -18.54 -12.60 -6.04
C SER A 14 -17.61 -11.57 -5.37
N TYR A 15 -18.12 -10.37 -5.16
CA TYR A 15 -17.40 -9.26 -4.55
C TYR A 15 -18.17 -8.77 -3.32
N VAL A 16 -17.50 -8.64 -2.18
CA VAL A 16 -18.08 -8.15 -0.94
C VAL A 16 -17.36 -6.90 -0.48
N ILE A 17 -18.13 -5.90 -0.03
CA ILE A 17 -17.61 -4.70 0.63
C ILE A 17 -18.08 -4.75 2.09
N LEU A 18 -17.12 -4.80 3.01
CA LEU A 18 -17.38 -4.67 4.45
C LEU A 18 -17.18 -3.21 4.85
N THR A 19 -18.15 -2.61 5.55
CA THR A 19 -18.03 -1.21 5.97
C THR A 19 -18.71 -0.96 7.31
N ASP A 20 -18.15 -0.01 8.06
CA ASP A 20 -18.74 0.57 9.27
C ASP A 20 -19.12 2.04 9.09
N HIS A 21 -19.06 2.56 7.86
CA HIS A 21 -19.59 3.87 7.54
C HIS A 21 -21.11 3.93 7.67
N THR A 22 -21.60 4.99 8.31
CA THR A 22 -23.04 5.29 8.45
C THR A 22 -23.46 6.55 7.70
N GLN A 23 -22.52 7.41 7.37
CA GLN A 23 -22.77 8.68 6.70
C GLN A 23 -22.99 8.49 5.19
N GLU A 24 -24.02 9.14 4.65
CA GLU A 24 -24.38 9.08 3.24
C GLU A 24 -23.24 9.51 2.30
N ALA A 25 -22.41 10.46 2.74
CA ALA A 25 -21.26 10.94 1.99
C ALA A 25 -20.23 9.86 1.66
N TYR A 26 -20.16 8.78 2.45
CA TYR A 26 -19.35 7.59 2.18
C TYR A 26 -20.17 6.47 1.53
N LEU A 27 -21.42 6.28 1.96
CA LEU A 27 -22.26 5.19 1.46
C LEU A 27 -22.63 5.36 -0.02
N LYS A 28 -22.85 6.58 -0.49
CA LYS A 28 -23.18 6.87 -1.89
C LYS A 28 -22.06 6.49 -2.86
N PRO A 29 -20.78 6.86 -2.64
CA PRO A 29 -19.65 6.32 -3.44
C PRO A 29 -19.53 4.81 -3.36
N LEU A 30 -19.69 4.20 -2.17
CA LEU A 30 -19.68 2.73 -2.04
C LEU A 30 -20.77 2.06 -2.85
N GLY A 31 -21.97 2.64 -2.91
CA GLY A 31 -23.08 2.15 -3.75
C GLY A 31 -22.67 2.12 -5.23
N LYS A 32 -22.01 3.16 -5.74
CA LYS A 32 -21.48 3.19 -7.13
C LYS A 32 -20.44 2.10 -7.38
N LEU A 33 -19.54 1.87 -6.41
CA LEU A 33 -18.56 0.79 -6.54
C LEU A 33 -19.24 -0.57 -6.51
N ALA A 34 -20.25 -0.75 -5.64
CA ALA A 34 -21.00 -2.00 -5.54
C ALA A 34 -21.75 -2.29 -6.83
N GLU A 35 -22.41 -1.30 -7.41
CA GLU A 35 -23.07 -1.43 -8.71
C GLU A 35 -22.05 -1.79 -9.81
N HIS A 36 -20.93 -1.07 -9.88
CA HIS A 36 -19.89 -1.33 -10.88
C HIS A 36 -19.27 -2.73 -10.78
N ARG A 37 -19.17 -3.31 -9.57
CA ARG A 37 -18.56 -4.62 -9.29
C ARG A 37 -19.57 -5.73 -9.10
N ASN A 38 -20.87 -5.46 -9.14
CA ASN A 38 -21.93 -6.36 -8.72
C ASN A 38 -21.66 -6.90 -7.30
N ALA A 39 -21.36 -6.00 -6.38
CA ALA A 39 -20.90 -6.34 -5.04
C ALA A 39 -22.00 -6.32 -4.00
N THR A 40 -21.88 -7.16 -2.98
CA THR A 40 -22.73 -7.11 -1.78
C THR A 40 -22.08 -6.22 -0.73
N ILE A 41 -22.79 -5.19 -0.24
CA ILE A 41 -22.35 -4.37 0.89
C ILE A 41 -22.84 -5.00 2.20
N ILE A 42 -21.93 -5.29 3.11
CA ILE A 42 -22.22 -5.76 4.46
C ILE A 42 -21.79 -4.67 5.45
N LYS A 43 -22.76 -4.12 6.17
CA LYS A 43 -22.52 -3.14 7.24
C LYS A 43 -22.25 -3.85 8.57
N THR A 44 -21.30 -3.32 9.35
CA THR A 44 -21.00 -3.73 10.71
C THR A 44 -20.93 -2.50 11.62
N ALA A 45 -21.03 -2.67 12.93
CA ALA A 45 -20.94 -1.56 13.87
C ALA A 45 -19.54 -0.92 13.90
N SER A 46 -18.51 -1.77 13.90
CA SER A 46 -17.10 -1.35 13.87
C SER A 46 -16.25 -2.39 13.17
N LEU A 47 -15.45 -1.98 12.20
CA LEU A 47 -14.43 -2.84 11.60
C LEU A 47 -13.21 -3.03 12.51
N ALA A 48 -12.98 -2.13 13.48
CA ALA A 48 -11.92 -2.32 14.48
C ALA A 48 -12.16 -3.56 15.36
N GLU A 49 -13.41 -3.99 15.48
CA GLU A 49 -13.85 -5.11 16.29
C GLU A 49 -13.98 -6.44 15.51
N ILE A 50 -13.52 -6.48 14.27
CA ILE A 50 -13.63 -7.68 13.43
C ILE A 50 -12.95 -8.92 14.04
N HIS A 51 -11.94 -8.72 14.89
CA HIS A 51 -11.24 -9.78 15.64
C HIS A 51 -12.03 -10.30 16.86
N GLN A 52 -13.11 -9.61 17.25
CA GLN A 52 -13.95 -10.07 18.36
C GLN A 52 -14.76 -11.31 17.93
N PRO A 53 -14.84 -12.36 18.77
CA PRO A 53 -15.44 -13.64 18.39
C PRO A 53 -16.85 -13.53 17.80
N GLU A 54 -17.71 -12.70 18.40
CA GLU A 54 -19.08 -12.51 17.94
C GLU A 54 -19.14 -11.86 16.57
N THR A 55 -18.37 -10.78 16.34
CA THR A 55 -18.29 -10.08 15.05
C THR A 55 -17.72 -10.99 13.99
N LEU A 56 -16.63 -11.69 14.30
CA LEU A 56 -15.96 -12.62 13.41
C LEU A 56 -16.90 -13.75 12.96
N LEU A 57 -17.60 -14.40 13.92
CA LEU A 57 -18.56 -15.47 13.62
C LEU A 57 -19.74 -14.98 12.78
N ALA A 58 -20.27 -13.79 13.07
CA ALA A 58 -21.37 -13.22 12.31
C ALA A 58 -20.97 -12.89 10.86
N LEU A 59 -19.78 -12.31 10.65
CA LEU A 59 -19.24 -12.04 9.31
C LEU A 59 -18.88 -13.33 8.58
N ARG A 60 -18.21 -14.27 9.25
CA ARG A 60 -17.87 -15.59 8.69
C ARG A 60 -19.10 -16.32 8.14
N LYS A 61 -20.18 -16.39 8.91
CA LYS A 61 -21.46 -17.02 8.47
C LYS A 61 -21.97 -16.38 7.18
N LYS A 62 -21.92 -15.06 7.05
CA LYS A 62 -22.35 -14.35 5.83
C LYS A 62 -21.42 -14.66 4.66
N LEU A 63 -20.09 -14.63 4.87
CA LEU A 63 -19.10 -14.84 3.81
C LEU A 63 -19.09 -16.27 3.30
N ILE A 64 -19.24 -17.27 4.16
CA ILE A 64 -19.37 -18.69 3.74
C ILE A 64 -20.55 -18.89 2.79
N ASN A 65 -21.68 -18.23 3.04
CA ASN A 65 -22.86 -18.33 2.16
C ASN A 65 -22.63 -17.62 0.81
N ILE A 66 -21.90 -16.51 0.79
CA ILE A 66 -21.63 -15.72 -0.43
C ILE A 66 -20.48 -16.32 -1.24
N LYS A 67 -19.49 -16.92 -0.57
CA LYS A 67 -18.22 -17.43 -1.16
C LYS A 67 -17.52 -16.34 -1.98
N PRO A 68 -17.14 -15.22 -1.38
CA PRO A 68 -16.58 -14.10 -2.12
C PRO A 68 -15.20 -14.42 -2.66
N LYS A 69 -14.93 -14.01 -3.90
CA LYS A 69 -13.57 -13.98 -4.44
C LYS A 69 -12.82 -12.72 -4.01
N TYR A 70 -13.53 -11.62 -3.81
CA TYR A 70 -12.98 -10.34 -3.38
C TYR A 70 -13.67 -9.87 -2.11
N VAL A 71 -12.89 -9.51 -1.10
CA VAL A 71 -13.38 -8.87 0.13
C VAL A 71 -12.65 -7.55 0.32
N VAL A 72 -13.38 -6.46 0.23
CA VAL A 72 -12.86 -5.10 0.40
C VAL A 72 -13.41 -4.48 1.67
N LEU A 73 -12.53 -3.94 2.48
CA LEU A 73 -12.89 -3.19 3.68
C LEU A 73 -12.92 -1.70 3.34
N ALA A 74 -14.00 -1.05 3.70
CA ALA A 74 -14.14 0.41 3.66
C ALA A 74 -14.33 0.92 5.10
N PRO A 75 -13.25 1.04 5.87
CA PRO A 75 -13.32 1.41 7.28
C PRO A 75 -13.46 2.91 7.45
N ARG A 76 -14.12 3.31 8.55
CA ARG A 76 -13.89 4.63 9.12
C ARG A 76 -12.42 4.75 9.54
N MET A 77 -11.86 5.96 9.51
CA MET A 77 -10.43 6.16 9.84
C MET A 77 -10.08 5.71 11.27
N GLU A 78 -10.98 5.87 12.23
CA GLU A 78 -10.80 5.38 13.60
C GLU A 78 -10.81 3.85 13.71
N SER A 79 -11.44 3.16 12.77
CA SER A 79 -11.49 1.69 12.72
C SER A 79 -10.32 1.08 11.95
N PHE A 80 -9.64 1.86 11.12
CA PHE A 80 -8.48 1.38 10.37
C PHE A 80 -7.27 1.25 11.31
N ARG A 81 -7.17 0.12 11.95
CA ARG A 81 -6.12 -0.24 12.90
C ARG A 81 -5.54 -1.60 12.57
N GLU A 82 -4.43 -1.93 13.20
CA GLU A 82 -3.79 -3.23 13.03
C GLU A 82 -4.72 -4.40 13.39
N ASN A 83 -5.47 -4.29 14.46
CA ASN A 83 -6.43 -5.31 14.87
C ASN A 83 -7.49 -5.58 13.78
N MET A 84 -7.88 -4.56 13.03
CA MET A 84 -8.75 -4.73 11.85
C MET A 84 -8.08 -5.62 10.80
N LEU A 85 -6.78 -5.41 10.52
CA LEU A 85 -6.06 -6.24 9.55
C LEU A 85 -5.93 -7.68 10.03
N LEU A 86 -5.49 -7.88 11.27
CA LEU A 86 -5.31 -9.21 11.85
C LEU A 86 -6.63 -9.98 11.89
N GLY A 87 -7.71 -9.33 12.35
CA GLY A 87 -9.04 -9.92 12.35
C GLY A 87 -9.58 -10.18 10.93
N THR A 88 -9.18 -9.38 9.94
CA THR A 88 -9.52 -9.65 8.53
C THR A 88 -8.81 -10.90 8.02
N TRP A 89 -7.52 -11.05 8.31
CA TRP A 89 -6.79 -12.27 7.93
C TRP A 89 -7.38 -13.49 8.62
N GLU A 90 -7.66 -13.42 9.92
CA GLU A 90 -8.32 -14.49 10.67
C GLU A 90 -9.69 -14.84 10.04
N LEU A 91 -10.51 -13.84 9.74
CA LEU A 91 -11.80 -14.06 9.07
C LEU A 91 -11.63 -14.79 7.73
N LEU A 92 -10.68 -14.32 6.89
CA LEU A 92 -10.50 -14.87 5.54
C LEU A 92 -9.75 -16.20 5.52
N THR A 93 -9.09 -16.63 6.59
CA THR A 93 -8.48 -17.97 6.73
C THR A 93 -9.44 -18.98 7.34
N THR A 94 -10.67 -18.61 7.64
CA THR A 94 -11.65 -19.48 8.30
C THR A 94 -12.88 -19.77 7.45
N LEU A 95 -12.88 -19.35 6.17
CA LEU A 95 -14.04 -19.55 5.31
C LEU A 95 -14.14 -21.00 4.80
N ASP A 96 -13.01 -21.71 4.74
CA ASP A 96 -12.97 -23.13 4.46
C ASP A 96 -12.17 -23.92 5.54
N LYS A 97 -11.46 -25.01 5.19
CA LYS A 97 -10.79 -25.89 6.13
C LYS A 97 -9.26 -25.76 6.13
N ASP A 98 -8.71 -25.02 5.18
CA ASP A 98 -7.28 -24.80 5.11
C ASP A 98 -6.88 -23.47 5.81
N PRO A 99 -5.60 -23.23 6.15
CA PRO A 99 -5.18 -22.05 6.89
C PRO A 99 -4.92 -20.83 6.00
N TYR A 100 -5.21 -20.89 4.72
CA TYR A 100 -4.89 -19.84 3.76
C TYR A 100 -6.02 -18.82 3.60
N LEU A 101 -5.69 -17.64 3.05
CA LEU A 101 -6.72 -16.65 2.74
C LEU A 101 -7.59 -17.12 1.57
N ASP A 102 -8.88 -17.26 1.80
CA ASP A 102 -9.87 -17.75 0.83
C ASP A 102 -10.34 -16.70 -0.17
N ALA A 103 -10.05 -15.42 0.09
CA ALA A 103 -10.49 -14.33 -0.76
C ALA A 103 -9.36 -13.30 -0.97
N TYR A 104 -9.47 -12.50 -2.03
CA TYR A 104 -8.55 -11.41 -2.34
C TYR A 104 -8.93 -10.17 -1.52
N PRO A 105 -8.12 -9.78 -0.51
CA PRO A 105 -8.44 -8.64 0.33
C PRO A 105 -8.02 -7.32 -0.29
N GLY A 106 -8.72 -6.26 0.11
CA GLY A 106 -8.38 -4.87 -0.20
C GLY A 106 -8.91 -3.93 0.87
N ILE A 107 -8.36 -2.72 0.94
CA ILE A 107 -8.82 -1.68 1.88
C ILE A 107 -8.98 -0.38 1.11
N LEU A 108 -10.05 0.34 1.39
CA LEU A 108 -10.39 1.65 0.83
C LEU A 108 -10.41 2.70 1.95
N PRO A 109 -9.25 3.19 2.40
CA PRO A 109 -9.17 4.23 3.41
C PRO A 109 -9.18 5.60 2.75
N ALA A 110 -9.74 6.59 3.42
CA ALA A 110 -9.60 7.99 3.03
C ALA A 110 -9.79 8.91 4.22
N SER A 111 -9.09 10.03 4.24
CA SER A 111 -9.12 10.98 5.35
C SER A 111 -10.38 11.87 5.38
N SER A 112 -11.15 11.91 4.30
CA SER A 112 -12.38 12.71 4.18
C SER A 112 -13.35 12.09 3.19
N PRO A 113 -14.66 12.48 3.24
CA PRO A 113 -15.65 12.04 2.26
C PRO A 113 -15.27 12.39 0.80
N ALA A 114 -14.67 13.57 0.59
CA ALA A 114 -14.25 14.00 -0.74
C ALA A 114 -13.14 13.08 -1.28
N ASN A 115 -12.09 12.85 -0.49
CA ASN A 115 -10.98 11.94 -0.86
C ASN A 115 -11.48 10.50 -1.06
N PHE A 116 -12.46 10.07 -0.27
CA PHE A 116 -13.07 8.76 -0.41
C PHE A 116 -13.81 8.62 -1.74
N LYS A 117 -14.63 9.61 -2.09
CA LYS A 117 -15.31 9.66 -3.39
C LYS A 117 -14.31 9.59 -4.53
N ASP A 118 -13.23 10.39 -4.48
CA ASP A 118 -12.20 10.43 -5.51
C ASP A 118 -11.44 9.09 -5.62
N LEU A 119 -11.16 8.42 -4.50
CA LEU A 119 -10.55 7.09 -4.48
C LEU A 119 -11.46 6.05 -5.15
N ILE A 120 -12.75 6.07 -4.85
CA ILE A 120 -13.74 5.19 -5.48
C ILE A 120 -13.81 5.44 -6.99
N GLU A 121 -13.89 6.70 -7.42
CA GLU A 121 -13.95 7.06 -8.84
C GLU A 121 -12.68 6.60 -9.59
N ARG A 122 -11.50 6.78 -9.00
CA ARG A 122 -10.24 6.24 -9.57
C ARG A 122 -10.26 4.72 -9.65
N THR A 123 -10.77 4.05 -8.62
CA THR A 123 -10.88 2.58 -8.59
C THR A 123 -11.82 2.06 -9.67
N ILE A 124 -12.94 2.72 -9.90
CA ILE A 124 -13.92 2.39 -10.95
C ILE A 124 -13.30 2.64 -12.35
N ASN A 125 -12.65 3.80 -12.52
CA ASN A 125 -12.13 4.25 -13.81
C ASN A 125 -10.73 3.76 -14.11
N TYR A 126 -10.11 3.00 -13.22
CA TYR A 126 -8.75 2.53 -13.42
C TYR A 126 -8.65 1.68 -14.69
N ARG A 127 -7.63 1.98 -15.49
CA ARG A 127 -7.32 1.23 -16.71
C ARG A 127 -6.00 0.50 -16.55
N SER A 128 -5.97 -0.73 -17.04
CA SER A 128 -4.74 -1.51 -17.11
C SER A 128 -3.68 -0.78 -17.93
N ILE A 129 -2.45 -0.79 -17.44
CA ILE A 129 -1.30 -0.19 -18.12
C ILE A 129 -0.62 -1.29 -18.91
N ALA A 130 -0.44 -1.10 -20.21
CA ALA A 130 0.33 -2.03 -21.02
C ALA A 130 1.81 -1.96 -20.59
N GLN A 131 2.52 -3.09 -20.65
CA GLN A 131 3.92 -3.16 -20.24
C GLN A 131 4.79 -2.09 -20.91
N LYS A 132 4.62 -1.87 -22.21
CA LYS A 132 5.35 -0.85 -22.98
C LYS A 132 5.13 0.59 -22.50
N ASP A 133 4.00 0.85 -21.83
CA ASP A 133 3.59 2.15 -21.34
C ASP A 133 3.89 2.33 -19.84
N LEU A 134 4.39 1.27 -19.16
CA LEU A 134 4.70 1.30 -17.76
C LEU A 134 5.91 2.21 -17.49
N LYS A 135 5.72 3.20 -16.63
CA LYS A 135 6.76 4.14 -16.19
C LYS A 135 7.01 3.93 -14.69
N PRO A 136 7.95 3.06 -14.30
CA PRO A 136 8.33 2.90 -12.91
C PRO A 136 9.26 4.03 -12.46
N PHE A 137 9.24 4.35 -11.17
CA PHE A 137 10.19 5.23 -10.51
C PHE A 137 10.62 4.62 -9.18
N ALA A 138 11.92 4.50 -8.95
CA ALA A 138 12.45 3.94 -7.71
C ALA A 138 13.02 5.04 -6.81
N ILE A 139 12.68 5.00 -5.52
CA ILE A 139 13.29 5.84 -4.48
C ILE A 139 14.00 4.92 -3.50
N SER A 140 15.29 5.18 -3.28
CA SER A 140 16.12 4.35 -2.40
C SER A 140 16.83 5.20 -1.37
N GLN A 141 16.57 4.95 -0.09
CA GLN A 141 17.30 5.59 0.99
C GLN A 141 18.59 4.83 1.28
N VAL A 142 19.69 5.55 1.34
CA VAL A 142 21.03 5.03 1.69
C VAL A 142 21.39 5.49 3.10
N PRO A 143 21.12 4.70 4.16
CA PRO A 143 21.24 5.14 5.54
C PRO A 143 22.69 5.16 6.05
N SER A 144 23.54 4.24 5.59
CA SER A 144 24.96 4.14 5.99
C SER A 144 25.69 3.20 5.02
N ASN A 145 27.01 3.40 4.88
CA ASN A 145 27.93 2.56 4.11
C ASN A 145 27.62 2.29 2.62
N THR A 146 28.62 1.80 1.93
CA THR A 146 28.74 1.75 0.47
C THR A 146 27.72 0.87 -0.24
N GLU A 147 27.22 -0.15 0.43
CA GLU A 147 26.27 -1.10 -0.16
C GLU A 147 25.03 -1.25 0.72
N SER A 148 24.24 -0.18 0.81
CA SER A 148 22.98 -0.36 1.50
C SER A 148 22.12 -1.39 0.74
N ARG A 149 21.50 -2.29 1.48
CA ARG A 149 20.54 -3.27 0.94
C ARG A 149 19.46 -2.59 0.08
N SER A 150 19.11 -1.35 0.41
CA SER A 150 18.14 -0.57 -0.35
C SER A 150 18.64 -0.24 -1.76
N LEU A 151 19.92 0.16 -1.88
CA LEU A 151 20.52 0.49 -3.18
C LEU A 151 20.71 -0.75 -4.06
N GLN A 152 21.15 -1.87 -3.45
CA GLN A 152 21.21 -3.17 -4.14
C GLN A 152 19.85 -3.61 -4.67
N LYS A 153 18.79 -3.46 -3.88
CA LYS A 153 17.42 -3.77 -4.28
C LYS A 153 16.95 -2.89 -5.44
N ALA A 154 17.22 -1.59 -5.41
CA ALA A 154 16.95 -0.72 -6.55
C ALA A 154 17.72 -1.17 -7.80
N GLY A 155 18.96 -1.67 -7.65
CA GLY A 155 19.75 -2.26 -8.73
C GLY A 155 19.10 -3.52 -9.32
N ILE A 156 18.59 -4.41 -8.46
CA ILE A 156 17.87 -5.62 -8.89
C ILE A 156 16.61 -5.23 -9.66
N LEU A 157 15.81 -4.30 -9.16
CA LEU A 157 14.61 -3.82 -9.84
C LEU A 157 14.93 -3.28 -11.24
N ARG A 158 15.97 -2.45 -11.35
CA ARG A 158 16.37 -1.94 -12.65
C ARG A 158 16.72 -3.06 -13.63
N LYS A 159 17.41 -4.11 -13.18
CA LYS A 159 17.73 -5.29 -14.00
C LYS A 159 16.46 -6.03 -14.43
N VAL A 160 15.52 -6.26 -13.50
CA VAL A 160 14.24 -6.92 -13.79
C VAL A 160 13.45 -6.13 -14.85
N PHE A 161 13.30 -4.83 -14.68
CA PHE A 161 12.59 -4.01 -15.66
C PHE A 161 13.35 -3.89 -16.99
N ALA A 162 14.68 -3.76 -16.95
CA ALA A 162 15.51 -3.69 -18.16
C ALA A 162 15.41 -4.97 -19.00
N ALA A 163 15.26 -6.15 -18.39
CA ALA A 163 15.01 -7.40 -19.11
C ALA A 163 13.71 -7.37 -19.94
N HIS A 164 12.80 -6.45 -19.61
CA HIS A 164 11.55 -6.20 -20.35
C HIS A 164 11.58 -4.91 -21.18
N GLY A 165 12.75 -4.30 -21.38
CA GLY A 165 12.90 -3.04 -22.13
C GLY A 165 12.38 -1.80 -21.38
N ILE A 166 12.15 -1.89 -20.06
CA ILE A 166 11.59 -0.79 -19.27
C ILE A 166 12.69 -0.08 -18.50
N LYS A 167 12.83 1.24 -18.73
CA LYS A 167 13.74 2.10 -17.96
C LYS A 167 13.13 2.41 -16.58
N THR A 168 13.93 2.34 -15.53
CA THR A 168 13.52 2.65 -14.15
C THR A 168 14.35 3.81 -13.61
N PRO A 169 13.92 5.05 -13.77
CA PRO A 169 14.52 6.20 -13.11
C PRO A 169 14.64 5.95 -11.60
N THR A 170 15.79 6.30 -11.03
CA THR A 170 16.07 6.01 -9.62
C THR A 170 16.66 7.21 -8.92
N LEU A 171 16.06 7.56 -7.77
CA LEU A 171 16.54 8.56 -6.84
C LEU A 171 17.17 7.90 -5.61
N ALA A 172 18.46 8.12 -5.40
CA ALA A 172 19.16 7.69 -4.18
C ALA A 172 19.25 8.86 -3.19
N ILE A 173 18.70 8.65 -1.99
CA ILE A 173 18.70 9.63 -0.92
C ILE A 173 19.72 9.22 0.13
N TYR A 174 20.84 9.93 0.20
CA TYR A 174 21.92 9.68 1.13
C TYR A 174 21.64 10.40 2.45
N THR A 175 21.59 9.65 3.55
CA THR A 175 21.50 10.23 4.88
C THR A 175 22.88 10.77 5.33
N PRO A 176 22.96 11.61 6.36
CA PRO A 176 24.24 12.13 6.85
C PRO A 176 25.26 11.07 7.26
N LYS A 177 24.79 9.87 7.65
CA LYS A 177 25.64 8.72 8.01
C LYS A 177 26.18 7.94 6.81
N ALA A 178 25.69 8.22 5.61
CA ALA A 178 26.12 7.54 4.40
C ALA A 178 27.42 8.14 3.87
N THR A 179 28.52 7.95 4.60
CA THR A 179 29.88 8.36 4.19
C THR A 179 30.50 7.31 3.29
N GLY A 180 31.19 7.71 2.24
CA GLY A 180 31.90 6.83 1.34
C GLY A 180 31.00 5.95 0.43
N SER A 181 29.69 6.14 0.44
CA SER A 181 28.79 5.37 -0.42
C SER A 181 28.96 5.73 -1.88
N PRO A 182 29.07 4.74 -2.80
CA PRO A 182 29.09 5.02 -4.22
C PRO A 182 27.79 5.68 -4.63
N GLN A 183 27.88 6.77 -5.38
CA GLN A 183 26.73 7.42 -5.97
C GLN A 183 26.29 6.63 -7.21
N LEU A 184 24.99 6.61 -7.46
CA LEU A 184 24.46 6.13 -8.72
C LEU A 184 24.96 7.03 -9.86
N LYS A 185 25.36 6.40 -10.97
CA LYS A 185 25.82 7.10 -12.19
C LYS A 185 25.04 6.60 -13.39
N GLY A 186 24.77 7.50 -14.32
CA GLY A 186 24.11 7.21 -15.58
C GLY A 186 22.87 8.06 -15.81
N GLU A 187 22.25 7.87 -16.95
CA GLU A 187 21.01 8.57 -17.32
C GLU A 187 19.86 8.17 -16.40
N HIS A 188 19.04 9.14 -16.00
CA HIS A 188 17.91 8.95 -15.07
C HIS A 188 18.28 8.40 -13.69
N LEU A 189 19.52 8.67 -13.24
CA LEU A 189 19.99 8.33 -11.91
C LEU A 189 20.34 9.61 -11.16
N TRP A 190 19.59 9.90 -10.12
CA TRP A 190 19.78 11.11 -9.30
C TRP A 190 20.23 10.76 -7.89
N ASN A 191 21.05 11.63 -7.33
CA ASN A 191 21.57 11.47 -5.98
C ASN A 191 21.31 12.74 -5.19
N ILE A 192 20.65 12.61 -4.04
CA ILE A 192 20.42 13.70 -3.12
C ILE A 192 21.04 13.34 -1.78
N ARG A 193 21.76 14.27 -1.16
CA ARG A 193 22.26 14.12 0.20
C ARG A 193 21.49 15.03 1.14
N ILE A 194 20.92 14.46 2.20
CA ILE A 194 20.25 15.22 3.25
C ILE A 194 21.32 15.80 4.16
N ALA A 195 21.27 17.13 4.39
CA ALA A 195 22.32 17.86 5.12
C ALA A 195 22.40 17.53 6.61
N SER A 196 21.31 17.09 7.25
CA SER A 196 21.30 16.80 8.68
C SER A 196 20.34 15.69 9.07
N LYS A 197 20.62 15.04 10.21
CA LYS A 197 19.74 14.02 10.79
C LYS A 197 18.36 14.60 11.08
N GLY A 198 17.30 13.86 10.74
CA GLY A 198 15.91 14.28 10.95
C GLY A 198 15.35 15.25 9.91
N LYS A 199 16.15 15.67 8.90
CA LYS A 199 15.60 16.36 7.73
C LYS A 199 15.06 15.35 6.72
N PHE A 200 13.92 15.69 6.16
CA PHE A 200 13.25 14.89 5.13
C PHE A 200 13.02 15.76 3.91
N LEU A 201 12.98 15.13 2.74
CA LEU A 201 12.68 15.82 1.49
C LEU A 201 11.20 16.17 1.46
N LYS A 202 10.93 17.45 1.38
CA LYS A 202 9.59 18.02 1.16
C LYS A 202 9.37 18.38 -0.31
N GLU A 203 10.46 18.57 -1.03
CA GLU A 203 10.48 18.95 -2.45
C GLU A 203 11.64 18.23 -3.12
N PHE A 204 11.49 17.90 -4.37
CA PHE A 204 12.51 17.33 -5.23
C PHE A 204 13.02 18.39 -6.21
N GLU A 205 14.22 18.16 -6.73
CA GLU A 205 14.67 18.90 -7.90
C GLU A 205 13.71 18.69 -9.08
N PRO A 206 13.63 19.64 -10.04
CA PRO A 206 12.63 19.59 -11.11
C PRO A 206 12.64 18.30 -11.94
N GLN A 207 13.80 17.73 -12.23
CA GLN A 207 13.90 16.53 -13.07
C GLN A 207 13.39 15.27 -12.37
N PRO A 208 13.85 14.87 -11.14
CA PRO A 208 13.29 13.74 -10.43
C PRO A 208 11.81 13.96 -10.06
N GLN A 209 11.39 15.21 -9.77
CA GLN A 209 9.98 15.52 -9.53
C GLN A 209 9.12 15.25 -10.77
N LYS A 210 9.57 15.66 -11.95
CA LYS A 210 8.88 15.39 -13.22
C LYS A 210 8.76 13.89 -13.49
N ALA A 211 9.84 13.14 -13.25
CA ALA A 211 9.84 11.69 -13.41
C ALA A 211 8.89 10.99 -12.41
N LEU A 212 8.88 11.42 -11.15
CA LEU A 212 7.97 10.91 -10.12
C LEU A 212 6.51 11.21 -10.48
N ASN A 213 6.21 12.43 -10.91
CA ASN A 213 4.85 12.82 -11.29
C ASN A 213 4.34 12.03 -12.52
N ALA A 214 5.23 11.65 -13.42
CA ALA A 214 4.89 10.86 -14.60
C ALA A 214 4.86 9.34 -14.35
N ALA A 215 5.33 8.89 -13.18
CA ALA A 215 5.39 7.47 -12.85
C ALA A 215 3.99 6.89 -12.62
N GLN A 216 3.78 5.68 -13.08
CA GLN A 216 2.58 4.88 -12.79
C GLN A 216 2.84 3.86 -11.69
N LEU A 217 4.09 3.50 -11.48
CA LEU A 217 4.54 2.60 -10.41
C LEU A 217 5.67 3.27 -9.64
N VAL A 218 5.47 3.54 -8.36
CA VAL A 218 6.50 4.09 -7.47
C VAL A 218 6.94 3.02 -6.49
N ILE A 219 8.24 2.81 -6.39
CA ILE A 219 8.82 1.78 -5.52
C ILE A 219 9.78 2.45 -4.54
N MET A 220 9.52 2.26 -3.26
CA MET A 220 10.24 2.93 -2.17
C MET A 220 10.99 1.91 -1.31
N HIS A 221 12.31 2.10 -1.18
CA HIS A 221 13.19 1.24 -0.38
C HIS A 221 13.94 2.04 0.68
N GLY A 222 13.62 1.83 1.95
CA GLY A 222 14.32 2.50 3.03
C GLY A 222 13.56 2.47 4.34
N HIS A 223 14.01 3.30 5.28
CA HIS A 223 13.33 3.45 6.55
C HIS A 223 12.03 4.24 6.40
N GLY A 224 11.11 4.03 7.32
CA GLY A 224 9.85 4.76 7.40
C GLY A 224 9.37 4.96 8.83
N ILE A 225 8.54 5.96 8.96
CA ILE A 225 7.71 6.30 10.11
C ILE A 225 6.34 6.74 9.57
N PRO A 226 5.31 6.90 10.37
CA PRO A 226 3.96 7.24 9.87
C PRO A 226 3.88 8.45 8.94
N GLY A 227 4.72 9.46 9.11
CA GLY A 227 4.73 10.66 8.26
C GLY A 227 5.77 10.67 7.15
N MET A 228 6.54 9.58 6.96
CA MET A 228 7.66 9.58 6.04
C MET A 228 7.98 8.18 5.53
N SER A 229 8.38 8.08 4.26
CA SER A 229 8.92 6.88 3.66
C SER A 229 10.20 7.21 2.88
N CYS A 230 11.26 6.43 3.05
CA CYS A 230 12.55 6.62 2.35
C CYS A 230 13.16 8.03 2.49
N SER A 231 12.99 8.69 3.63
CA SER A 231 13.36 10.09 3.85
C SER A 231 12.54 11.11 3.03
N VAL A 232 11.46 10.70 2.40
CA VAL A 232 10.48 11.58 1.76
C VAL A 232 9.37 11.88 2.75
N ASP A 233 9.15 13.16 3.04
CA ASP A 233 8.02 13.64 3.86
C ASP A 233 6.72 13.63 3.03
N ILE A 234 5.58 13.72 3.69
CA ILE A 234 4.28 13.91 3.03
C ILE A 234 4.29 15.11 2.05
N GLY A 235 5.03 16.17 2.37
CA GLY A 235 5.23 17.31 1.46
C GLY A 235 5.88 16.95 0.12
N GLY A 236 6.74 15.92 0.09
CA GLY A 236 7.40 15.42 -1.13
C GLY A 236 6.53 14.51 -1.99
N ILE A 237 5.34 14.10 -1.53
CA ILE A 237 4.40 13.35 -2.35
C ILE A 237 3.84 14.30 -3.43
N PRO A 238 3.71 13.85 -4.70
CA PRO A 238 3.09 14.65 -5.75
C PRO A 238 1.72 15.18 -5.31
N ALA A 239 1.44 16.45 -5.57
CA ALA A 239 0.16 17.08 -5.22
C ALA A 239 -1.01 16.38 -5.94
N GLN A 240 -0.76 15.85 -7.12
CA GLN A 240 -1.67 14.98 -7.88
C GLN A 240 -0.87 13.81 -8.42
N SER A 241 -1.03 12.65 -7.80
CA SER A 241 -0.43 11.42 -8.29
C SER A 241 -1.42 10.72 -9.24
N SER A 242 -1.24 10.91 -10.53
CA SER A 242 -2.14 10.42 -11.59
C SER A 242 -2.29 8.90 -11.60
N ASN A 243 -3.19 8.35 -10.79
CA ASN A 243 -3.48 6.90 -10.71
C ASN A 243 -2.26 6.02 -10.40
N GLN A 244 -1.32 6.50 -9.60
CA GLN A 244 -0.12 5.76 -9.25
C GLN A 244 -0.43 4.51 -8.41
N ILE A 245 0.35 3.47 -8.64
CA ILE A 245 0.52 2.32 -7.75
C ILE A 245 1.81 2.55 -6.96
N VAL A 246 1.73 2.53 -5.64
CA VAL A 246 2.89 2.75 -4.76
C VAL A 246 3.21 1.49 -3.97
N LEU A 247 4.45 1.03 -4.08
CA LEU A 247 5.01 -0.06 -3.28
C LEU A 247 6.04 0.50 -2.31
N SER A 248 5.72 0.49 -1.02
CA SER A 248 6.63 0.95 0.03
C SER A 248 7.13 -0.21 0.90
N GLY A 249 8.42 -0.48 0.85
CA GLY A 249 9.10 -1.39 1.77
C GLY A 249 9.49 -0.74 3.10
N SER A 250 9.01 0.46 3.39
CA SER A 250 9.34 1.22 4.60
C SER A 250 8.46 0.83 5.78
N CYS A 251 9.04 0.83 6.99
CA CYS A 251 8.27 0.61 8.22
C CYS A 251 7.16 1.63 8.37
N PHE A 252 6.01 1.25 8.91
CA PHE A 252 4.89 2.13 9.26
C PHE A 252 4.35 3.01 8.11
N SER A 253 4.69 2.70 6.88
CA SER A 253 4.30 3.50 5.73
C SER A 253 2.81 3.41 5.38
N ALA A 254 2.12 2.35 5.83
CA ALA A 254 0.70 2.12 5.59
C ALA A 254 -0.20 2.33 6.82
N VAL A 255 0.32 2.84 7.94
CA VAL A 255 -0.54 3.24 9.06
C VAL A 255 -1.48 4.38 8.62
N PRO A 256 -2.72 4.43 9.12
CA PRO A 256 -3.72 5.38 8.63
C PRO A 256 -3.45 6.83 9.03
N VAL A 257 -3.04 7.06 10.26
CA VAL A 257 -2.77 8.38 10.82
C VAL A 257 -1.42 8.44 11.52
N LYS A 258 -0.86 9.63 11.68
CA LYS A 258 0.49 9.83 12.24
C LYS A 258 0.62 9.38 13.70
N SER A 259 -0.46 9.41 14.46
CA SER A 259 -0.49 8.97 15.86
C SER A 259 -0.47 7.46 16.07
N ASP A 260 -0.70 6.69 15.00
CA ASP A 260 -0.67 5.24 15.07
C ASP A 260 0.76 4.65 15.10
N PHE A 261 1.71 5.47 15.55
CA PHE A 261 3.04 4.96 15.85
C PHE A 261 2.91 3.94 17.00
N PRO A 262 3.11 2.65 16.75
CA PRO A 262 3.02 1.66 17.82
C PRO A 262 3.96 2.08 18.94
N ARG A 263 3.57 1.86 20.17
CA ARG A 263 4.30 2.19 21.40
C ARG A 263 5.72 1.58 21.40
N MET A 264 6.55 2.02 20.48
CA MET A 264 7.92 1.54 20.33
C MET A 264 8.85 2.09 21.40
N THR A 265 8.42 3.05 22.17
CA THR A 265 9.21 3.55 23.28
C THR A 265 8.27 4.06 24.37
N SER A 266 8.48 3.62 25.58
CA SER A 266 8.23 4.32 26.81
C SER A 266 8.92 5.71 26.80
N ALA A 267 8.62 6.58 25.83
CA ALA A 267 9.05 7.96 25.86
C ALA A 267 8.22 8.68 26.91
N PRO A 268 8.81 9.18 27.99
CA PRO A 268 8.10 10.00 28.96
C PRO A 268 7.70 11.31 28.28
N GLY A 269 6.41 11.57 28.13
CA GLY A 269 5.88 12.79 27.54
C GLY A 269 4.93 12.49 26.40
N GLY A 270 3.72 12.09 26.74
CA GLY A 270 2.63 11.65 25.87
C GLY A 270 2.67 12.26 24.46
N TYR A 271 2.74 11.40 23.46
CA TYR A 271 2.53 11.80 22.07
C TYR A 271 1.16 12.48 21.97
N LYS A 272 1.16 13.74 21.56
CA LYS A 272 -0.08 14.38 21.10
C LYS A 272 -0.59 13.54 19.94
N VAL A 273 -1.81 13.04 20.08
CA VAL A 273 -2.48 12.25 19.06
C VAL A 273 -2.62 13.10 17.80
N ASP A 274 -1.77 12.86 16.81
CA ASP A 274 -1.81 13.55 15.53
C ASP A 274 -2.76 12.79 14.59
N GLN A 275 -3.98 13.29 14.44
CA GLN A 275 -5.02 12.70 13.58
C GLN A 275 -4.82 12.99 12.08
N ARG A 276 -3.77 13.71 11.70
CA ARG A 276 -3.48 13.97 10.30
C ARG A 276 -3.16 12.66 9.58
N PRO A 277 -3.56 12.52 8.30
CA PRO A 277 -3.24 11.33 7.51
C PRO A 277 -1.76 11.02 7.52
N ALA A 278 -1.40 9.75 7.67
CA ALA A 278 -0.04 9.29 7.54
C ALA A 278 0.37 9.19 6.07
N PHE A 279 1.59 8.72 5.81
CA PHE A 279 2.20 8.76 4.48
C PHE A 279 1.36 8.04 3.42
N GLY A 280 0.95 6.78 3.68
CA GLY A 280 0.16 5.99 2.73
C GLY A 280 -1.22 6.58 2.46
N THR A 281 -1.94 6.99 3.51
CA THR A 281 -3.25 7.64 3.37
C THR A 281 -3.12 8.96 2.60
N SER A 282 -2.09 9.77 2.89
CA SER A 282 -1.83 11.01 2.17
C SER A 282 -1.53 10.77 0.68
N TYR A 283 -0.86 9.66 0.35
CA TYR A 283 -0.62 9.29 -1.04
C TYR A 283 -1.92 8.95 -1.78
N LEU A 284 -2.80 8.18 -1.14
CA LEU A 284 -4.13 7.87 -1.67
C LEU A 284 -4.99 9.13 -1.82
N ASP A 285 -5.01 10.00 -0.81
CA ASP A 285 -5.76 11.27 -0.84
C ASP A 285 -5.29 12.20 -1.98
N ARG A 286 -4.02 12.10 -2.40
CA ARG A 286 -3.44 12.89 -3.50
C ARG A 286 -3.52 12.22 -4.87
N GLY A 287 -4.27 11.14 -5.01
CA GLY A 287 -4.58 10.57 -6.31
C GLY A 287 -3.94 9.22 -6.64
N ALA A 288 -3.13 8.62 -5.76
CA ALA A 288 -2.72 7.23 -5.95
C ALA A 288 -3.95 6.30 -5.87
N THR A 289 -3.98 5.28 -6.70
CA THR A 289 -5.07 4.29 -6.69
C THR A 289 -4.76 3.12 -5.76
N VAL A 290 -3.47 2.80 -5.60
CA VAL A 290 -3.02 1.70 -4.73
C VAL A 290 -1.82 2.17 -3.93
N PHE A 291 -1.85 1.89 -2.63
CA PHE A 291 -0.69 1.98 -1.76
C PHE A 291 -0.48 0.65 -1.05
N PHE A 292 0.67 0.04 -1.26
CA PHE A 292 1.10 -1.17 -0.59
C PHE A 292 2.25 -0.85 0.36
N GLY A 293 2.09 -1.14 1.65
CA GLY A 293 3.07 -0.77 2.67
C GLY A 293 2.91 -1.59 3.95
N HIS A 294 3.61 -1.19 4.98
CA HIS A 294 3.66 -1.90 6.25
C HIS A 294 2.97 -1.13 7.37
N MET A 295 2.17 -1.81 8.17
CA MET A 295 1.56 -1.27 9.41
C MET A 295 2.51 -1.33 10.60
N ARG A 296 3.55 -2.17 10.54
CA ARG A 296 4.58 -2.37 11.57
C ARG A 296 5.99 -2.16 11.03
N LEU A 297 6.97 -2.53 11.85
CA LEU A 297 8.36 -2.67 11.43
C LEU A 297 8.45 -3.65 10.26
N SER A 298 9.19 -3.26 9.24
CA SER A 298 9.50 -4.08 8.09
C SER A 298 10.94 -4.55 8.16
N SER A 299 11.17 -5.83 7.94
CA SER A 299 12.53 -6.37 7.73
C SER A 299 13.10 -6.00 6.36
N GLY A 300 12.41 -5.12 5.65
CA GLY A 300 12.78 -4.63 4.34
C GLY A 300 11.97 -5.24 3.21
N PHE A 301 12.35 -4.92 2.01
CA PHE A 301 11.63 -5.15 0.78
C PHE A 301 11.46 -6.61 0.25
N PRO A 302 12.05 -7.68 0.79
CA PRO A 302 11.92 -9.00 0.17
C PRO A 302 10.49 -9.43 -0.14
N HIS A 303 9.53 -8.92 0.63
CA HIS A 303 8.11 -9.29 0.49
C HIS A 303 7.40 -8.59 -0.69
N LEU A 304 7.94 -7.50 -1.22
CA LEU A 304 7.30 -6.77 -2.33
C LEU A 304 7.69 -7.29 -3.71
N TYR A 305 8.82 -8.00 -3.85
CA TYR A 305 9.21 -8.63 -5.11
C TYR A 305 8.19 -9.66 -5.60
N PRO A 306 7.71 -10.59 -4.77
CA PRO A 306 6.67 -11.52 -5.19
C PRO A 306 5.38 -10.82 -5.65
N VAL A 307 4.99 -9.73 -4.97
CA VAL A 307 3.84 -8.92 -5.39
C VAL A 307 4.06 -8.30 -6.77
N LEU A 308 5.23 -7.69 -6.96
CA LEU A 308 5.59 -7.08 -8.25
C LEU A 308 5.65 -8.13 -9.37
N GLU A 309 6.27 -9.27 -9.11
CA GLU A 309 6.35 -10.38 -10.07
C GLU A 309 4.96 -10.87 -10.47
N LYS A 310 4.05 -11.07 -9.52
CA LYS A 310 2.67 -11.46 -9.77
C LYS A 310 1.89 -10.41 -10.57
N TRP A 311 2.09 -9.13 -10.29
CA TRP A 311 1.50 -8.07 -11.11
C TRP A 311 2.04 -8.08 -12.54
N MET A 312 3.33 -8.31 -12.72
CA MET A 312 3.92 -8.45 -14.05
C MET A 312 3.40 -9.70 -14.78
N GLN A 313 2.90 -10.71 -14.06
CA GLN A 313 2.21 -11.88 -14.61
C GLN A 313 0.71 -11.63 -14.85
N GLY A 314 0.19 -10.46 -14.53
CA GLY A 314 -1.20 -10.05 -14.77
C GLY A 314 -2.17 -10.33 -13.62
N ALA A 315 -1.68 -10.68 -12.42
CA ALA A 315 -2.50 -10.80 -11.22
C ALA A 315 -3.12 -9.45 -10.84
N SER A 316 -4.29 -9.50 -10.19
CA SER A 316 -4.85 -8.31 -9.53
C SER A 316 -4.04 -7.96 -8.27
N VAL A 317 -4.22 -6.74 -7.75
CA VAL A 317 -3.56 -6.32 -6.50
C VAL A 317 -3.93 -7.23 -5.33
N GLY A 318 -5.22 -7.54 -5.17
CA GLY A 318 -5.69 -8.41 -4.09
C GLY A 318 -5.20 -9.86 -4.25
N GLU A 319 -5.12 -10.38 -5.47
CA GLU A 319 -4.57 -11.69 -5.75
C GLU A 319 -3.09 -11.78 -5.40
N ALA A 320 -2.29 -10.80 -5.83
CA ALA A 320 -0.86 -10.78 -5.50
C ALA A 320 -0.62 -10.66 -3.99
N TYR A 321 -1.46 -9.89 -3.29
CA TYR A 321 -1.40 -9.77 -1.84
C TYR A 321 -1.79 -11.08 -1.15
N GLN A 322 -2.89 -11.73 -1.55
CA GLN A 322 -3.29 -13.02 -1.01
C GLN A 322 -2.17 -14.06 -1.16
N GLN A 323 -1.59 -14.17 -2.35
CA GLN A 323 -0.49 -15.12 -2.60
C GLN A 323 0.73 -14.84 -1.73
N LEU A 324 1.08 -13.55 -1.49
CA LEU A 324 2.13 -13.19 -0.56
C LEU A 324 1.82 -13.65 0.87
N ILE A 325 0.63 -13.37 1.38
CA ILE A 325 0.24 -13.76 2.73
C ILE A 325 0.17 -15.29 2.86
N ASN A 326 -0.39 -15.98 1.87
CA ASN A 326 -0.46 -17.44 1.88
C ASN A 326 0.93 -18.09 1.84
N ALA A 327 1.88 -17.51 1.13
CA ALA A 327 3.28 -17.96 1.17
C ALA A 327 3.90 -17.76 2.57
N ILE A 328 3.61 -16.66 3.26
CA ILE A 328 4.08 -16.41 4.62
C ILE A 328 3.46 -17.41 5.61
N ILE A 329 2.16 -17.66 5.50
CA ILE A 329 1.45 -18.66 6.32
C ILE A 329 2.06 -20.04 6.12
N GLY A 330 2.29 -20.46 4.87
CA GLY A 330 2.90 -21.75 4.55
C GLY A 330 4.32 -21.92 5.08
N MET A 331 5.09 -20.83 5.19
CA MET A 331 6.47 -20.88 5.72
C MET A 331 6.55 -20.80 7.25
N ARG A 332 5.63 -20.13 7.91
CA ARG A 332 5.73 -19.77 9.34
C ARG A 332 4.56 -20.23 10.20
N GLY A 333 3.49 -20.72 9.58
CA GLY A 333 2.21 -20.91 10.24
C GLY A 333 1.44 -19.59 10.43
N PHE A 334 0.14 -19.71 10.71
CA PHE A 334 -0.69 -18.58 11.15
C PHE A 334 -0.65 -18.56 12.69
N GLY A 335 0.04 -17.61 13.25
CA GLY A 335 0.15 -17.40 14.69
C GLY A 335 0.62 -15.99 15.01
N PRO A 336 0.29 -15.50 16.22
CA PRO A 336 0.65 -14.16 16.67
C PRO A 336 2.17 -13.94 16.72
#